data_036dcb1ad6c83858759d03cc550211d6
#
_entry.id   036dcb1ad6c83858759d03cc550211d6
#
_cell.length_a   1.000
_cell.length_b   1.000
_cell.length_c   1.000
_cell.angle_alpha   90.00
_cell.angle_beta   90.00
_cell.angle_gamma   90.00
#
_symmetry.space_group_name_H-M   'P 1'
#
loop_
_entity.id
_entity.type
_entity.pdbx_description
1 polymer ?
#
loop_
_entity_poly.entity_id
_entity_poly.type
_entity_poly.pdbx_seq_one_letter_code
_entity_poly.pdbx_strand_id
1 'polypeptide(L)'
;SLFFLLFLTTGLFSQEKNYSLRKYQHVKVFYDGIAKKATEICLQNNIPPASLLAIAGLESGWNQGYIGKISGNILSLNINQKSRQLPPLYLPTLLKENRVLFDSLEITKYKPSELKWKKRPESYKKDYRPVPFTGTTYNLGYFQNHPKEKNKAHLQNITDFVTTFIGRESRIKVYREARRKMDSLVKIHGKEILLKEKTAIDFINTIGGKPNSYNFRETWPKKVIYIINRAGLVDLTKN
;
A
#
# COMPACT_ATOMS: atom_id res chain seq x y z
N SER A 1 -56.87 2.01 32.42
CA SER A 1 -56.27 1.39 31.21
C SER A 1 -54.95 2.04 30.93
N LEU A 2 -53.85 1.33 31.24
CA LEU A 2 -52.47 1.76 31.01
C LEU A 2 -52.01 1.09 29.71
N PHE A 3 -51.86 1.86 28.63
CA PHE A 3 -51.32 1.34 27.35
C PHE A 3 -49.78 1.40 27.44
N PHE A 4 -49.16 0.21 27.52
CA PHE A 4 -47.67 0.04 27.41
C PHE A 4 -47.30 0.02 25.93
N LEU A 5 -46.70 1.10 25.42
CA LEU A 5 -46.17 1.14 24.06
C LEU A 5 -44.77 0.48 24.09
N LEU A 6 -44.72 -0.75 23.57
CA LEU A 6 -43.41 -1.44 23.33
C LEU A 6 -42.76 -0.83 22.08
N PHE A 7 -41.74 -0.03 22.26
CA PHE A 7 -40.83 0.36 21.18
C PHE A 7 -39.91 -0.81 20.85
N LEU A 8 -40.26 -1.55 19.79
CA LEU A 8 -39.35 -2.51 19.15
C LEU A 8 -38.27 -1.69 18.39
N THR A 9 -37.12 -1.50 19.01
CA THR A 9 -35.91 -1.05 18.32
C THR A 9 -35.40 -2.20 17.47
N THR A 10 -35.79 -2.24 16.20
CA THR A 10 -35.13 -3.09 15.19
C THR A 10 -33.73 -2.55 14.97
N GLY A 11 -32.77 -3.10 15.69
CA GLY A 11 -31.37 -2.90 15.42
C GLY A 11 -31.07 -3.45 14.01
N LEU A 12 -30.87 -2.55 13.05
CA LEU A 12 -30.30 -2.88 11.76
C LEU A 12 -28.89 -3.40 11.97
N PHE A 13 -28.76 -4.69 12.23
CA PHE A 13 -27.48 -5.37 12.10
C PHE A 13 -27.09 -5.32 10.62
N SER A 14 -26.29 -4.36 10.24
CA SER A 14 -25.61 -4.37 8.96
C SER A 14 -24.77 -5.64 8.91
N GLN A 15 -25.24 -6.60 8.09
CA GLN A 15 -24.53 -7.86 7.88
C GLN A 15 -23.16 -7.52 7.29
N GLU A 16 -22.10 -7.71 8.08
CA GLU A 16 -20.74 -7.38 7.67
C GLU A 16 -20.38 -8.21 6.45
N LYS A 17 -20.20 -7.56 5.30
CA LYS A 17 -19.89 -8.23 4.04
C LYS A 17 -18.59 -9.02 4.20
N ASN A 18 -18.66 -10.33 3.98
CA ASN A 18 -17.54 -11.23 4.17
C ASN A 18 -16.58 -11.18 2.96
N TYR A 19 -15.56 -10.33 3.03
CA TYR A 19 -14.56 -10.18 2.00
C TYR A 19 -13.46 -11.23 2.09
N SER A 20 -13.30 -12.02 1.01
CA SER A 20 -12.45 -13.22 0.99
C SER A 20 -10.98 -12.99 1.37
N LEU A 21 -10.40 -11.83 1.04
CA LEU A 21 -9.03 -11.52 1.42
C LEU A 21 -8.90 -11.07 2.88
N ARG A 22 -9.92 -10.42 3.46
CA ARG A 22 -9.88 -10.01 4.88
C ARG A 22 -10.09 -11.16 5.87
N LYS A 23 -10.34 -12.38 5.40
CA LYS A 23 -10.28 -13.60 6.23
C LYS A 23 -8.86 -13.88 6.73
N TYR A 24 -7.85 -13.47 5.98
CA TYR A 24 -6.45 -13.65 6.38
C TYR A 24 -6.05 -12.57 7.39
N GLN A 25 -5.61 -13.01 8.57
CA GLN A 25 -5.30 -12.11 9.68
C GLN A 25 -4.27 -11.03 9.31
N HIS A 26 -3.22 -11.37 8.57
CA HIS A 26 -2.21 -10.40 8.15
C HIS A 26 -2.78 -9.31 7.20
N VAL A 27 -3.74 -9.66 6.34
CA VAL A 27 -4.45 -8.71 5.47
C VAL A 27 -5.32 -7.77 6.29
N LYS A 28 -6.09 -8.33 7.23
CA LYS A 28 -6.95 -7.56 8.12
C LYS A 28 -6.12 -6.56 8.94
N VAL A 29 -5.10 -7.04 9.65
CA VAL A 29 -4.21 -6.20 10.48
C VAL A 29 -3.53 -5.10 9.66
N PHE A 30 -3.11 -5.40 8.43
CA PHE A 30 -2.50 -4.42 7.55
C PHE A 30 -3.46 -3.25 7.27
N TYR A 31 -4.68 -3.54 6.82
CA TYR A 31 -5.64 -2.49 6.49
C TYR A 31 -6.18 -1.77 7.73
N ASP A 32 -6.45 -2.48 8.83
CA ASP A 32 -6.88 -1.87 10.10
C ASP A 32 -5.85 -0.82 10.58
N GLY A 33 -4.56 -1.09 10.35
CA GLY A 33 -3.47 -0.18 10.75
C GLY A 33 -3.33 1.08 9.91
N ILE A 34 -3.79 1.10 8.66
CA ILE A 34 -3.50 2.22 7.75
C ILE A 34 -4.74 2.83 7.08
N ALA A 35 -5.85 2.09 6.92
CA ALA A 35 -6.92 2.48 6.01
C ALA A 35 -7.51 3.86 6.31
N LYS A 36 -7.84 4.16 7.56
CA LYS A 36 -8.44 5.43 7.94
C LYS A 36 -7.54 6.62 7.57
N LYS A 37 -6.29 6.61 8.03
CA LYS A 37 -5.34 7.70 7.75
C LYS A 37 -4.93 7.77 6.29
N ALA A 38 -4.78 6.64 5.62
CA ALA A 38 -4.52 6.58 4.19
C ALA A 38 -5.69 7.20 3.40
N THR A 39 -6.94 6.95 3.79
CA THR A 39 -8.12 7.56 3.18
C THR A 39 -8.09 9.09 3.33
N GLU A 40 -7.83 9.60 4.53
CA GLU A 40 -7.72 11.04 4.76
C GLU A 40 -6.64 11.68 3.85
N ILE A 41 -5.43 11.11 3.81
CA ILE A 41 -4.32 11.58 2.97
C ILE A 41 -4.70 11.54 1.49
N CYS A 42 -5.33 10.47 1.03
CA CYS A 42 -5.76 10.31 -0.36
C CYS A 42 -6.80 11.36 -0.76
N LEU A 43 -7.83 11.56 0.06
CA LEU A 43 -8.90 12.54 -0.20
C LEU A 43 -8.36 13.97 -0.21
N GLN A 44 -7.42 14.31 0.68
CA GLN A 44 -6.75 15.61 0.66
C GLN A 44 -6.00 15.85 -0.65
N ASN A 45 -5.50 14.79 -1.27
CA ASN A 45 -4.70 14.84 -2.49
C ASN A 45 -5.46 14.43 -3.76
N ASN A 46 -6.77 14.31 -3.74
CA ASN A 46 -7.62 13.88 -4.85
C ASN A 46 -7.15 12.56 -5.49
N ILE A 47 -6.83 11.57 -4.67
CA ILE A 47 -6.51 10.20 -5.10
C ILE A 47 -7.58 9.25 -4.58
N PRO A 48 -8.08 8.28 -5.37
CA PRO A 48 -9.01 7.27 -4.89
C PRO A 48 -8.34 6.38 -3.82
N PRO A 49 -8.83 6.39 -2.57
CA PRO A 49 -8.15 5.69 -1.48
C PRO A 49 -8.18 4.16 -1.64
N ALA A 50 -9.24 3.59 -2.18
CA ALA A 50 -9.32 2.15 -2.44
C ALA A 50 -8.22 1.68 -3.42
N SER A 51 -7.87 2.51 -4.42
CA SER A 51 -6.79 2.22 -5.36
C SER A 51 -5.44 2.19 -4.67
N LEU A 52 -5.15 3.20 -3.84
CA LEU A 52 -3.88 3.27 -3.13
C LEU A 52 -3.72 2.11 -2.15
N LEU A 53 -4.74 1.79 -1.38
CA LEU A 53 -4.72 0.67 -0.44
C LEU A 53 -4.49 -0.67 -1.15
N ALA A 54 -5.11 -0.87 -2.32
CA ALA A 54 -4.91 -2.08 -3.11
C ALA A 54 -3.47 -2.19 -3.65
N ILE A 55 -2.90 -1.08 -4.14
CA ILE A 55 -1.51 -1.03 -4.57
C ILE A 55 -0.58 -1.38 -3.40
N ALA A 56 -0.79 -0.76 -2.24
CA ALA A 56 0.02 -1.02 -1.05
C ALA A 56 -0.04 -2.50 -0.62
N GLY A 57 -1.23 -3.09 -0.66
CA GLY A 57 -1.40 -4.53 -0.40
C GLY A 57 -0.65 -5.40 -1.39
N LEU A 58 -0.77 -5.12 -2.70
CA LEU A 58 -0.12 -5.90 -3.76
C LEU A 58 1.40 -5.78 -3.70
N GLU A 59 1.93 -4.55 -3.64
CA GLU A 59 3.37 -4.28 -3.75
C GLU A 59 4.17 -4.73 -2.51
N SER A 60 3.54 -4.77 -1.34
CA SER A 60 4.19 -5.20 -0.11
C SER A 60 3.81 -6.62 0.34
N GLY A 61 2.87 -7.27 -0.36
CA GLY A 61 2.27 -8.50 0.14
C GLY A 61 1.64 -8.29 1.54
N TRP A 62 0.89 -7.21 1.70
CA TRP A 62 0.34 -6.78 3.01
C TRP A 62 1.42 -6.67 4.09
N ASN A 63 2.56 -6.09 3.72
CA ASN A 63 3.73 -5.91 4.57
C ASN A 63 4.38 -7.24 5.03
N GLN A 64 4.21 -8.33 4.28
CA GLN A 64 4.93 -9.58 4.53
C GLN A 64 6.29 -9.61 3.82
N GLY A 65 6.47 -8.81 2.77
CA GLY A 65 7.74 -8.71 2.05
C GLY A 65 8.85 -8.07 2.90
N TYR A 66 10.09 -8.55 2.71
CA TYR A 66 11.28 -8.09 3.42
C TYR A 66 11.44 -6.56 3.38
N ILE A 67 11.32 -5.95 2.20
CA ILE A 67 11.51 -4.50 2.03
C ILE A 67 10.49 -3.71 2.85
N GLY A 68 9.20 -4.08 2.77
CA GLY A 68 8.16 -3.42 3.57
C GLY A 68 8.43 -3.54 5.07
N LYS A 69 8.81 -4.73 5.53
CA LYS A 69 9.07 -5.00 6.95
C LYS A 69 10.23 -4.20 7.53
N ILE A 70 11.31 -4.01 6.79
CA ILE A 70 12.49 -3.31 7.32
C ILE A 70 12.49 -1.81 7.03
N SER A 71 11.80 -1.36 5.97
CA SER A 71 11.86 0.04 5.54
C SER A 71 10.54 0.79 5.65
N GLY A 72 9.41 0.10 5.76
CA GLY A 72 8.10 0.71 5.68
C GLY A 72 7.69 1.15 4.27
N ASN A 73 8.45 0.77 3.23
CA ASN A 73 8.16 1.07 1.83
C ASN A 73 7.12 0.08 1.28
N ILE A 74 5.86 0.31 1.58
CA ILE A 74 4.74 -0.56 1.20
C ILE A 74 4.25 -0.35 -0.24
N LEU A 75 4.67 0.73 -0.89
CA LEU A 75 4.30 1.09 -2.26
C LEU A 75 5.43 0.86 -3.27
N SER A 76 6.49 0.18 -2.86
CA SER A 76 7.63 -0.16 -3.74
C SER A 76 8.24 1.05 -4.46
N LEU A 77 8.27 2.21 -3.78
CA LEU A 77 8.78 3.46 -4.36
C LEU A 77 10.30 3.44 -4.52
N ASN A 78 10.77 4.15 -5.53
CA ASN A 78 12.18 4.41 -5.76
C ASN A 78 12.61 5.73 -5.10
N ILE A 79 13.91 5.93 -4.94
CA ILE A 79 14.48 7.22 -4.55
C ILE A 79 14.25 8.24 -5.65
N ASN A 80 13.70 9.39 -5.27
CA ASN A 80 13.65 10.57 -6.13
C ASN A 80 14.21 11.84 -5.46
N GLN A 81 14.66 11.72 -4.21
CA GLN A 81 15.24 12.82 -3.42
C GLN A 81 16.53 12.38 -2.76
N LYS A 82 17.63 13.09 -3.04
CA LYS A 82 18.96 12.81 -2.45
C LYS A 82 18.96 12.90 -0.93
N SER A 83 18.16 13.79 -0.33
CA SER A 83 18.06 13.98 1.11
C SER A 83 17.51 12.77 1.89
N ARG A 84 16.87 11.84 1.18
CA ARG A 84 16.35 10.59 1.75
C ARG A 84 17.16 9.37 1.36
N GLN A 85 18.32 9.58 0.80
CA GLN A 85 19.24 8.51 0.46
C GLN A 85 19.90 7.98 1.73
N LEU A 86 19.61 6.74 2.06
CA LEU A 86 20.17 6.03 3.21
C LEU A 86 21.15 4.98 2.72
N PRO A 87 21.98 4.40 3.62
CA PRO A 87 22.85 3.29 3.26
C PRO A 87 22.08 2.19 2.51
N PRO A 88 22.72 1.53 1.54
CA PRO A 88 22.05 0.52 0.71
C PRO A 88 21.47 -0.61 1.56
N LEU A 89 20.32 -1.10 1.14
CA LEU A 89 19.73 -2.30 1.73
C LEU A 89 20.45 -3.54 1.22
N TYR A 90 20.64 -4.50 2.10
CA TYR A 90 21.15 -5.82 1.75
C TYR A 90 19.98 -6.80 1.66
N LEU A 91 20.09 -7.74 0.74
CA LEU A 91 19.09 -8.79 0.55
C LEU A 91 19.69 -10.14 0.97
N PRO A 92 18.95 -10.96 1.73
CA PRO A 92 19.35 -12.33 2.00
C PRO A 92 19.25 -13.14 0.71
N THR A 93 20.35 -13.84 0.41
CA THR A 93 20.45 -14.74 -0.74
C THR A 93 20.70 -16.14 -0.22
N LEU A 94 19.85 -17.08 -0.57
CA LEU A 94 20.00 -18.49 -0.24
C LEU A 94 21.21 -19.05 -1.02
N LEU A 95 22.23 -19.51 -0.30
CA LEU A 95 23.51 -19.90 -0.89
C LEU A 95 23.37 -21.06 -1.85
N LYS A 96 22.63 -22.09 -1.47
CA LYS A 96 22.44 -23.32 -2.25
C LYS A 96 21.83 -23.07 -3.64
N GLU A 97 20.91 -22.11 -3.72
CA GLU A 97 20.15 -21.81 -4.94
C GLU A 97 20.62 -20.51 -5.61
N ASN A 98 21.51 -19.75 -4.97
CA ASN A 98 21.88 -18.38 -5.34
C ASN A 98 20.65 -17.47 -5.57
N ARG A 99 19.55 -17.72 -4.85
CA ARG A 99 18.26 -17.08 -4.98
C ARG A 99 18.07 -16.03 -3.90
N VAL A 100 17.67 -14.83 -4.31
CA VAL A 100 17.31 -13.75 -3.38
C VAL A 100 15.95 -14.05 -2.75
N LEU A 101 15.88 -13.90 -1.43
CA LEU A 101 14.66 -14.07 -0.63
C LEU A 101 14.05 -12.71 -0.35
N PHE A 102 12.75 -12.59 -0.63
CA PHE A 102 11.98 -11.36 -0.40
C PHE A 102 10.89 -11.54 0.67
N ASP A 103 10.44 -12.78 0.87
CA ASP A 103 9.43 -13.09 1.88
C ASP A 103 10.12 -13.24 3.23
N SER A 104 9.70 -12.41 4.19
CA SER A 104 10.28 -12.44 5.53
C SER A 104 9.99 -13.71 6.30
N LEU A 105 8.87 -14.39 6.03
CA LEU A 105 8.54 -15.68 6.65
C LEU A 105 9.39 -16.79 6.03
N GLU A 106 9.68 -16.71 4.74
CA GLU A 106 10.61 -17.64 4.09
C GLU A 106 12.02 -17.48 4.65
N ILE A 107 12.49 -16.23 4.82
CA ILE A 107 13.84 -15.95 5.36
C ILE A 107 14.05 -16.61 6.72
N THR A 108 13.03 -16.61 7.59
CA THR A 108 13.13 -17.19 8.93
C THR A 108 13.24 -18.73 8.94
N LYS A 109 12.99 -19.39 7.82
CA LYS A 109 13.10 -20.87 7.70
C LYS A 109 14.53 -21.35 7.55
N TYR A 110 15.48 -20.46 7.22
CA TYR A 110 16.86 -20.80 6.96
C TYR A 110 17.77 -20.38 8.11
N LYS A 111 18.82 -21.17 8.36
CA LYS A 111 19.85 -20.82 9.32
C LYS A 111 20.71 -19.66 8.77
N PRO A 112 21.31 -18.82 9.64
CA PRO A 112 22.21 -17.76 9.20
C PRO A 112 23.34 -18.24 8.29
N SER A 113 23.84 -19.46 8.49
CA SER A 113 24.90 -20.09 7.67
C SER A 113 24.44 -20.45 6.24
N GLU A 114 23.14 -20.54 5.98
CA GLU A 114 22.59 -20.83 4.66
C GLU A 114 22.34 -19.57 3.84
N LEU A 115 22.46 -18.40 4.46
CA LEU A 115 22.18 -17.10 3.87
C LEU A 115 23.45 -16.26 3.71
N LYS A 116 23.55 -15.59 2.56
CA LYS A 116 24.53 -14.53 2.33
C LYS A 116 23.79 -13.22 2.07
N TRP A 117 24.10 -12.21 2.85
CA TRP A 117 23.54 -10.89 2.66
C TRP A 117 24.32 -10.14 1.59
N LYS A 118 23.69 -9.93 0.44
CA LYS A 118 24.29 -9.24 -0.69
C LYS A 118 23.67 -7.85 -0.81
N LYS A 119 24.52 -6.84 -1.13
CA LYS A 119 24.05 -5.51 -1.48
C LYS A 119 23.04 -5.63 -2.62
N ARG A 120 21.94 -4.88 -2.54
CA ARG A 120 20.95 -4.85 -3.62
C ARG A 120 21.60 -4.44 -4.92
N PRO A 121 21.34 -5.14 -6.03
CA PRO A 121 21.76 -4.72 -7.35
C PRO A 121 21.25 -3.31 -7.67
N GLU A 122 21.97 -2.55 -8.46
CA GLU A 122 21.56 -1.21 -8.89
C GLU A 122 20.21 -1.18 -9.61
N SER A 123 19.87 -2.27 -10.32
CA SER A 123 18.55 -2.45 -10.94
C SER A 123 17.39 -2.40 -9.96
N TYR A 124 17.66 -2.66 -8.70
CA TYR A 124 16.70 -2.53 -7.60
C TYR A 124 16.88 -1.22 -6.81
N LYS A 125 17.28 -0.12 -7.40
CA LYS A 125 17.54 1.20 -6.77
C LYS A 125 16.43 1.70 -5.86
N LYS A 126 16.05 0.90 -4.88
CA LYS A 126 14.97 1.15 -3.95
C LYS A 126 15.49 1.35 -2.54
N ASP A 127 16.62 2.06 -2.40
CA ASP A 127 17.12 2.46 -1.09
C ASP A 127 16.28 3.59 -0.48
N TYR A 128 15.14 3.89 -1.12
CA TYR A 128 14.13 4.76 -0.58
C TYR A 128 13.55 4.18 0.71
N ARG A 129 13.49 5.04 1.73
CA ARG A 129 12.81 4.76 2.99
C ARG A 129 11.99 5.98 3.39
N PRO A 130 10.75 5.77 3.84
CA PRO A 130 9.89 6.88 4.26
C PRO A 130 10.46 7.66 5.43
N VAL A 131 11.16 6.98 6.35
CA VAL A 131 11.74 7.59 7.55
C VAL A 131 13.20 7.15 7.73
N PRO A 132 14.10 8.04 8.22
CA PRO A 132 15.56 7.81 8.22
C PRO A 132 16.03 6.64 9.10
N PHE A 133 15.34 6.37 10.20
CA PHE A 133 15.78 5.38 11.19
C PHE A 133 15.29 3.96 10.94
N THR A 134 14.53 3.73 9.85
CA THR A 134 14.15 2.37 9.48
C THR A 134 15.39 1.52 9.19
N GLY A 135 15.35 0.29 9.65
CA GLY A 135 16.50 -0.61 9.67
C GLY A 135 17.23 -0.76 8.34
N THR A 136 18.47 -1.16 8.44
CA THR A 136 19.35 -1.35 7.27
C THR A 136 19.30 -2.80 6.80
N THR A 137 19.84 -3.74 7.56
CA THR A 137 20.15 -5.06 7.03
C THR A 137 19.37 -6.20 7.68
N TYR A 138 19.41 -6.27 8.98
CA TYR A 138 18.95 -7.47 9.71
C TYR A 138 17.78 -7.22 10.63
N ASN A 139 17.19 -6.04 10.56
CA ASN A 139 16.23 -5.65 11.57
C ASN A 139 14.79 -5.96 11.16
N LEU A 140 14.52 -7.23 10.84
CA LEU A 140 13.15 -7.70 10.58
C LEU A 140 12.21 -7.48 11.77
N GLY A 141 12.77 -7.50 12.98
CA GLY A 141 12.01 -7.27 14.21
C GLY A 141 11.81 -5.82 14.59
N TYR A 142 12.46 -4.85 13.92
CA TYR A 142 12.41 -3.45 14.34
C TYR A 142 10.97 -2.95 14.51
N PHE A 143 10.16 -3.05 13.47
CA PHE A 143 8.79 -2.58 13.50
C PHE A 143 7.83 -3.44 14.34
N GLN A 144 8.19 -4.66 14.68
CA GLN A 144 7.43 -5.45 15.66
C GLN A 144 7.53 -4.81 17.05
N ASN A 145 8.74 -4.36 17.40
CA ASN A 145 9.02 -3.71 18.69
C ASN A 145 8.68 -2.21 18.70
N HIS A 146 8.47 -1.61 17.51
CA HIS A 146 8.19 -0.19 17.35
C HIS A 146 6.96 0.06 16.45
N PRO A 147 5.75 -0.37 16.86
CA PRO A 147 4.54 -0.30 16.03
C PRO A 147 4.14 1.13 15.64
N LYS A 148 4.39 2.12 16.50
CA LYS A 148 4.15 3.53 16.17
C LYS A 148 5.04 4.01 15.03
N GLU A 149 6.30 3.60 15.02
CA GLU A 149 7.25 3.94 13.96
C GLU A 149 6.92 3.24 12.65
N LYS A 150 6.44 2.00 12.71
CA LYS A 150 5.92 1.29 11.53
C LYS A 150 4.78 2.06 10.88
N ASN A 151 3.79 2.47 11.66
CA ASN A 151 2.65 3.21 11.15
C ASN A 151 3.09 4.56 10.56
N LYS A 152 4.00 5.28 11.23
CA LYS A 152 4.58 6.52 10.72
C LYS A 152 5.28 6.30 9.37
N ALA A 153 6.07 5.23 9.23
CA ALA A 153 6.73 4.90 7.98
C ALA A 153 5.73 4.60 6.85
N HIS A 154 4.70 3.81 7.12
CA HIS A 154 3.65 3.50 6.15
C HIS A 154 2.91 4.76 5.70
N LEU A 155 2.50 5.63 6.62
CA LEU A 155 1.78 6.86 6.28
C LEU A 155 2.67 7.86 5.54
N GLN A 156 3.95 7.97 5.89
CA GLN A 156 4.89 8.79 5.14
C GLN A 156 5.11 8.26 3.72
N ASN A 157 5.18 6.92 3.54
CA ASN A 157 5.28 6.30 2.22
C ASN A 157 4.04 6.61 1.36
N ILE A 158 2.85 6.58 1.97
CA ILE A 158 1.60 6.98 1.31
C ILE A 158 1.63 8.47 0.94
N THR A 159 2.05 9.33 1.85
CA THR A 159 2.17 10.77 1.60
C THR A 159 3.12 11.04 0.43
N ASP A 160 4.29 10.43 0.42
CA ASP A 160 5.26 10.59 -0.68
C ASP A 160 4.70 10.09 -2.02
N PHE A 161 3.95 8.99 -2.01
CA PHE A 161 3.29 8.49 -3.21
C PHE A 161 2.34 9.53 -3.80
N VAL A 162 1.42 10.08 -3.00
CA VAL A 162 0.38 10.97 -3.49
C VAL A 162 0.88 12.39 -3.78
N THR A 163 1.93 12.85 -3.12
CA THR A 163 2.46 14.22 -3.30
C THR A 163 3.59 14.30 -4.29
N THR A 164 4.47 13.29 -4.32
CA THR A 164 5.73 13.34 -5.06
C THR A 164 5.73 12.40 -6.27
N PHE A 165 5.40 11.11 -6.07
CA PHE A 165 5.49 10.12 -7.14
C PHE A 165 4.35 10.24 -8.15
N ILE A 166 3.11 10.31 -7.69
CA ILE A 166 1.92 10.58 -8.53
C ILE A 166 1.47 12.04 -8.32
N GLY A 167 2.41 12.96 -8.18
CA GLY A 167 2.14 14.38 -8.05
C GLY A 167 1.68 15.02 -9.38
N ARG A 168 1.11 16.24 -9.28
CA ARG A 168 0.69 17.03 -10.44
C ARG A 168 1.85 17.39 -11.36
N GLU A 169 3.04 17.58 -10.78
CA GLU A 169 4.29 17.91 -11.46
C GLU A 169 5.16 16.68 -11.78
N SER A 170 4.60 15.48 -11.71
CA SER A 170 5.35 14.26 -12.02
C SER A 170 5.92 14.32 -13.43
N ARG A 171 7.17 13.88 -13.61
CA ARG A 171 7.80 13.75 -14.93
C ARG A 171 7.12 12.67 -15.79
N ILE A 172 6.39 11.73 -15.18
CA ILE A 172 5.72 10.63 -15.87
C ILE A 172 4.34 11.11 -16.35
N LYS A 173 4.13 11.09 -17.67
CA LYS A 173 2.93 11.60 -18.32
C LYS A 173 1.65 11.00 -17.77
N VAL A 174 1.58 9.66 -17.65
CA VAL A 174 0.38 8.96 -17.17
C VAL A 174 -0.01 9.35 -15.74
N TYR A 175 0.93 9.74 -14.90
CA TYR A 175 0.63 10.22 -13.55
C TYR A 175 0.00 11.60 -13.56
N ARG A 176 0.50 12.51 -14.41
CA ARG A 176 -0.12 13.84 -14.59
C ARG A 176 -1.53 13.71 -15.15
N GLU A 177 -1.74 12.81 -16.11
CA GLU A 177 -3.07 12.55 -16.70
C GLU A 177 -4.04 12.01 -15.65
N ALA A 178 -3.62 11.02 -14.86
CA ALA A 178 -4.43 10.49 -13.77
C ALA A 178 -4.81 11.57 -12.76
N ARG A 179 -3.84 12.42 -12.37
CA ARG A 179 -4.09 13.53 -11.44
C ARG A 179 -5.09 14.54 -12.00
N ARG A 180 -4.91 15.00 -13.24
CA ARG A 180 -5.83 15.94 -13.90
C ARG A 180 -7.25 15.38 -13.98
N LYS A 181 -7.37 14.09 -14.33
CA LYS A 181 -8.68 13.41 -14.38
C LYS A 181 -9.34 13.41 -13.01
N MET A 182 -8.61 13.05 -11.94
CA MET A 182 -9.16 13.03 -10.58
C MET A 182 -9.52 14.45 -10.10
N ASP A 183 -8.65 15.44 -10.34
CA ASP A 183 -8.93 16.83 -10.00
C ASP A 183 -10.20 17.36 -10.71
N SER A 184 -10.40 17.02 -11.99
CA SER A 184 -11.58 17.38 -12.76
C SER A 184 -12.85 16.72 -12.20
N LEU A 185 -12.78 15.43 -11.86
CA LEU A 185 -13.91 14.72 -11.25
C LEU A 185 -14.30 15.33 -9.91
N VAL A 186 -13.31 15.65 -9.08
CA VAL A 186 -13.56 16.30 -7.77
C VAL A 186 -14.16 17.69 -7.94
N LYS A 187 -13.71 18.47 -8.93
CA LYS A 187 -14.27 19.80 -9.22
C LYS A 187 -15.76 19.72 -9.58
N ILE A 188 -16.17 18.68 -10.29
CA ILE A 188 -17.57 18.54 -10.79
C ILE A 188 -18.46 17.87 -9.72
N HIS A 189 -17.97 16.84 -9.04
CA HIS A 189 -18.78 15.94 -8.23
C HIS A 189 -18.43 15.95 -6.74
N GLY A 190 -17.48 16.78 -6.31
CA GLY A 190 -16.96 16.73 -4.93
C GLY A 190 -16.08 15.50 -4.67
N LYS A 191 -15.54 15.42 -3.45
CA LYS A 191 -14.58 14.35 -3.07
C LYS A 191 -15.21 12.96 -2.97
N GLU A 192 -16.51 12.87 -2.80
CA GLU A 192 -17.26 11.60 -2.74
C GLU A 192 -17.09 10.74 -3.99
N ILE A 193 -16.78 11.35 -5.14
CA ILE A 193 -16.51 10.63 -6.38
C ILE A 193 -15.28 9.71 -6.26
N LEU A 194 -14.31 10.07 -5.42
CA LEU A 194 -13.09 9.29 -5.18
C LEU A 194 -13.36 8.00 -4.39
N LEU A 195 -14.49 7.92 -3.71
CA LEU A 195 -14.94 6.75 -2.96
C LEU A 195 -15.75 5.77 -3.83
N LYS A 196 -15.94 6.07 -5.11
CA LYS A 196 -16.66 5.19 -6.04
C LYS A 196 -15.73 4.14 -6.65
N GLU A 197 -16.21 2.90 -6.73
CA GLU A 197 -15.46 1.78 -7.32
C GLU A 197 -14.98 2.08 -8.74
N LYS A 198 -15.90 2.62 -9.58
CA LYS A 198 -15.57 3.00 -10.96
C LYS A 198 -14.38 3.97 -11.02
N THR A 199 -14.35 4.98 -10.15
CA THR A 199 -13.28 5.97 -10.10
C THR A 199 -11.94 5.32 -9.68
N ALA A 200 -11.99 4.40 -8.71
CA ALA A 200 -10.81 3.66 -8.28
C ALA A 200 -10.26 2.79 -9.43
N ILE A 201 -11.11 2.07 -10.16
CA ILE A 201 -10.72 1.25 -11.30
C ILE A 201 -10.15 2.11 -12.44
N ASP A 202 -10.80 3.21 -12.77
CA ASP A 202 -10.34 4.15 -13.81
C ASP A 202 -8.96 4.72 -13.49
N PHE A 203 -8.70 5.04 -12.23
CA PHE A 203 -7.38 5.50 -11.78
C PHE A 203 -6.32 4.42 -11.99
N ILE A 204 -6.57 3.17 -11.59
CA ILE A 204 -5.65 2.05 -11.76
C ILE A 204 -5.32 1.80 -13.24
N ASN A 205 -6.31 1.79 -14.10
CA ASN A 205 -6.14 1.59 -15.54
C ASN A 205 -5.37 2.76 -16.21
N THR A 206 -5.42 3.94 -15.61
CA THR A 206 -4.65 5.09 -16.10
C THR A 206 -3.18 4.96 -15.75
N ILE A 207 -2.83 4.53 -14.52
CA ILE A 207 -1.46 4.57 -14.00
C ILE A 207 -0.64 3.30 -14.23
N GLY A 208 -1.25 2.19 -14.69
CA GLY A 208 -0.56 0.90 -14.83
C GLY A 208 -0.93 0.14 -16.09
N GLY A 209 -0.27 -1.00 -16.30
CA GLY A 209 -0.55 -1.94 -17.39
C GLY A 209 0.01 -1.53 -18.76
N LYS A 210 0.93 -0.58 -18.83
CA LYS A 210 1.50 -0.08 -20.08
C LYS A 210 2.92 0.49 -19.87
N PRO A 211 3.71 0.63 -20.94
CA PRO A 211 5.04 1.25 -20.85
C PRO A 211 4.99 2.65 -20.20
N ASN A 212 6.05 3.00 -19.47
CA ASN A 212 6.19 4.27 -18.77
C ASN A 212 5.05 4.56 -17.77
N SER A 213 4.51 3.52 -17.15
CA SER A 213 3.51 3.59 -16.09
C SER A 213 4.08 3.08 -14.76
N TYR A 214 3.27 3.05 -13.71
CA TYR A 214 3.66 2.57 -12.39
C TYR A 214 4.17 1.11 -12.43
N ASN A 215 3.45 0.28 -13.18
CA ASN A 215 3.88 -1.08 -13.50
C ASN A 215 3.49 -1.38 -14.95
N PHE A 216 4.48 -1.75 -15.77
CA PHE A 216 4.30 -1.94 -17.21
C PHE A 216 3.55 -3.23 -17.57
N ARG A 217 3.43 -4.19 -16.65
CA ARG A 217 2.80 -5.49 -16.91
C ARG A 217 1.29 -5.31 -17.12
N GLU A 218 0.78 -5.76 -18.24
CA GLU A 218 -0.65 -5.69 -18.60
C GLU A 218 -1.58 -6.35 -17.57
N THR A 219 -1.08 -7.38 -16.87
CA THR A 219 -1.85 -8.08 -15.83
C THR A 219 -1.94 -7.32 -14.51
N TRP A 220 -1.11 -6.27 -14.32
CA TRP A 220 -1.04 -5.56 -13.05
C TRP A 220 -2.37 -4.87 -12.65
N PRO A 221 -3.06 -4.12 -13.55
CA PRO A 221 -4.35 -3.52 -13.20
C PRO A 221 -5.37 -4.56 -12.74
N LYS A 222 -5.44 -5.70 -13.42
CA LYS A 222 -6.36 -6.80 -13.05
C LYS A 222 -6.10 -7.31 -11.63
N LYS A 223 -4.83 -7.44 -11.22
CA LYS A 223 -4.44 -7.86 -9.87
C LYS A 223 -4.84 -6.82 -8.82
N VAL A 224 -4.62 -5.54 -9.10
CA VAL A 224 -5.02 -4.45 -8.18
C VAL A 224 -6.53 -4.39 -8.02
N ILE A 225 -7.29 -4.46 -9.13
CA ILE A 225 -8.76 -4.45 -9.13
C ILE A 225 -9.30 -5.67 -8.38
N TYR A 226 -8.71 -6.84 -8.56
CA TYR A 226 -9.05 -8.04 -7.79
C TYR A 226 -8.93 -7.79 -6.27
N ILE A 227 -7.86 -7.11 -5.83
CA ILE A 227 -7.69 -6.77 -4.41
C ILE A 227 -8.73 -5.76 -3.95
N ILE A 228 -9.03 -4.71 -4.75
CA ILE A 228 -10.10 -3.74 -4.41
C ILE A 228 -11.38 -4.48 -4.05
N ASN A 229 -11.79 -5.42 -4.89
CA ASN A 229 -13.06 -6.13 -4.75
C ASN A 229 -13.02 -7.19 -3.65
N ARG A 230 -11.97 -8.01 -3.60
CA ARG A 230 -11.88 -9.13 -2.67
C ARG A 230 -11.51 -8.74 -1.24
N ALA A 231 -10.90 -7.57 -1.05
CA ALA A 231 -10.69 -6.99 0.27
C ALA A 231 -11.77 -5.97 0.65
N GLY A 232 -12.72 -5.63 -0.24
CA GLY A 232 -13.79 -4.69 0.02
C GLY A 232 -13.30 -3.28 0.34
N LEU A 233 -12.28 -2.81 -0.39
CA LEU A 233 -11.59 -1.58 -0.05
C LEU A 233 -12.46 -0.34 -0.27
N VAL A 234 -13.41 -0.39 -1.21
CA VAL A 234 -14.38 0.69 -1.42
C VAL A 234 -15.26 0.89 -0.18
N ASP A 235 -15.74 -0.19 0.42
CA ASP A 235 -16.55 -0.09 1.64
C ASP A 235 -15.68 0.32 2.84
N LEU A 236 -14.47 -0.20 2.92
CA LEU A 236 -13.53 0.12 4.00
C LEU A 236 -13.15 1.63 4.04
N THR A 237 -13.13 2.30 2.90
CA THR A 237 -12.74 3.72 2.80
C THR A 237 -13.92 4.69 2.98
N LYS A 238 -15.15 4.19 3.17
CA LYS A 238 -16.33 5.00 3.46
C LYS A 238 -16.63 5.13 4.95
N ASN A 239 -16.04 4.24 5.76
CA ASN A 239 -16.18 4.20 7.22
C ASN A 239 -15.02 4.98 7.87
#